data_c41c47b9069e3180822ebdcd5ea65a7a
#
_entry.id   c41c47b9069e3180822ebdcd5ea65a7a
#
_cell.length_a   1.000
_cell.length_b   1.000
_cell.length_c   1.000
_cell.angle_alpha   90.00
_cell.angle_beta   90.00
_cell.angle_gamma   90.00
#
_symmetry.space_group_name_H-M   'P 1'
#
loop_
_entity.id
_entity.type
_entity.pdbx_description
1 polymer ?
#
loop_
_entity_poly.entity_id
_entity_poly.type
_entity_poly.pdbx_seq_one_letter_code
_entity_poly.pdbx_strand_id
1 'polypeptide(L)'
;MTQVTPVILCGGSGTRLWPLSRSGFPKQFLVLSGDDSSQSLFQQAITRIVSIAGPQIQVGSTLIVTNEEHRFLALDQLRELHGVVATLLLEPLGRNTAPALTLAAFQAKDGQDTKANEPSDPILVITPADQTVKNTAAFTKALQDCVAVVDADHSKQTIVILGITPTAPETGYGYIKRTAGAGAHGEYAVEKFVEKPDANTAKAYLADGDYLWNSGMFVLRASTWLASLKEFRPDIFGATETAWLGKAVDASGDSTFVRPDKALFKTIPSESIDYAVIEKCPGTQFQVKMVELDAGWNDLGAWDAVWQVGNQDEQGNVTSGDTLLANTKNSLIHASTRLVSAVGVENLIIIETADAVMVADRANSQDVKHIVNQLEAQKREEKNLHRKVARPWGWYDSVDEGERFKVKRIQVKPGASLSLQMHHHRAEHWIVVKGVAEITNGDQVI
;
A
#
# COMPACT_ATOMS: atom_id res chain seq x y z
N MET A 1 -0.41 -29.66 -5.27
CA MET A 1 -0.82 -28.23 -5.32
C MET A 1 0.16 -27.44 -4.49
N THR A 2 0.76 -26.43 -5.09
CA THR A 2 1.68 -25.52 -4.39
C THR A 2 0.89 -24.57 -3.52
N GLN A 3 1.19 -24.54 -2.22
CA GLN A 3 0.56 -23.58 -1.32
C GLN A 3 1.30 -22.24 -1.33
N VAL A 4 0.57 -21.16 -1.52
CA VAL A 4 1.09 -19.81 -1.48
C VAL A 4 0.37 -18.97 -0.42
N THR A 5 1.12 -18.09 0.24
CA THR A 5 0.60 -17.14 1.20
C THR A 5 0.75 -15.72 0.63
N PRO A 6 -0.36 -15.05 0.30
CA PRO A 6 -0.33 -13.65 -0.10
C PRO A 6 0.15 -12.75 1.04
N VAL A 7 1.03 -11.80 0.71
CA VAL A 7 1.52 -10.78 1.64
C VAL A 7 1.31 -9.41 1.03
N ILE A 8 0.48 -8.59 1.67
CA ILE A 8 0.21 -7.21 1.27
C ILE A 8 0.99 -6.27 2.17
N LEU A 9 1.97 -5.56 1.63
CA LEU A 9 2.69 -4.52 2.34
C LEU A 9 1.91 -3.20 2.23
N CYS A 10 1.18 -2.88 3.28
CA CYS A 10 0.25 -1.76 3.34
C CYS A 10 0.81 -0.61 4.18
N GLY A 11 2.08 -0.25 3.91
CA GLY A 11 2.80 0.85 4.55
C GLY A 11 2.87 2.10 3.67
N GLY A 12 3.48 3.17 4.21
CA GLY A 12 3.67 4.43 3.51
C GLY A 12 2.49 5.40 3.61
N SER A 13 2.76 6.68 3.50
CA SER A 13 1.75 7.76 3.59
C SER A 13 1.32 8.31 2.23
N GLY A 14 2.12 8.10 1.16
CA GLY A 14 1.80 8.58 -0.19
C GLY A 14 1.66 10.11 -0.27
N THR A 15 2.46 10.87 0.47
CA THR A 15 2.31 12.33 0.66
C THR A 15 2.27 13.14 -0.63
N ARG A 16 2.85 12.64 -1.74
CA ARG A 16 2.83 13.31 -3.05
C ARG A 16 1.46 13.36 -3.72
N LEU A 17 0.49 12.59 -3.20
CA LEU A 17 -0.92 12.64 -3.64
C LEU A 17 -1.80 13.48 -2.70
N TRP A 18 -1.18 14.35 -1.90
CA TRP A 18 -1.94 15.37 -1.20
C TRP A 18 -2.71 16.25 -2.21
N PRO A 19 -3.95 16.67 -1.96
CA PRO A 19 -4.71 16.60 -0.72
C PRO A 19 -5.56 15.34 -0.52
N LEU A 20 -5.61 14.39 -1.45
CA LEU A 20 -6.35 13.15 -1.24
C LEU A 20 -5.65 12.21 -0.27
N SER A 21 -4.32 12.02 -0.38
CA SER A 21 -3.57 11.26 0.62
C SER A 21 -3.26 12.12 1.85
N ARG A 22 -3.45 11.57 3.02
CA ARG A 22 -3.17 12.17 4.33
C ARG A 22 -2.51 11.12 5.22
N SER A 23 -1.84 11.54 6.29
CA SER A 23 -1.27 10.56 7.24
C SER A 23 -2.32 9.60 7.81
N GLY A 24 -3.52 10.10 8.11
CA GLY A 24 -4.64 9.27 8.59
C GLY A 24 -5.49 8.62 7.49
N PHE A 25 -5.21 8.89 6.22
CA PHE A 25 -5.85 8.27 5.05
C PHE A 25 -4.84 8.14 3.90
N PRO A 26 -3.91 7.18 4.01
CA PRO A 26 -2.81 7.02 3.05
C PRO A 26 -3.28 6.58 1.66
N LYS A 27 -2.39 6.75 0.69
CA LYS A 27 -2.59 6.49 -0.74
C LYS A 27 -3.25 5.14 -1.04
N GLN A 28 -2.82 4.06 -0.39
CA GLN A 28 -3.32 2.71 -0.64
C GLN A 28 -4.83 2.56 -0.40
N PHE A 29 -5.43 3.41 0.42
CA PHE A 29 -6.88 3.39 0.69
C PHE A 29 -7.69 4.30 -0.23
N LEU A 30 -7.03 4.99 -1.17
CA LEU A 30 -7.68 5.83 -2.18
C LEU A 30 -8.18 5.00 -3.36
N VAL A 31 -9.27 5.47 -3.97
CA VAL A 31 -9.75 5.01 -5.26
C VAL A 31 -9.13 5.90 -6.34
N LEU A 32 -8.14 5.39 -7.05
CA LEU A 32 -7.34 6.15 -8.03
C LEU A 32 -7.22 5.45 -9.39
N SER A 33 -7.86 4.30 -9.56
CA SER A 33 -7.89 3.59 -10.83
C SER A 33 -8.71 4.38 -11.85
N GLY A 34 -8.18 4.50 -13.06
CA GLY A 34 -8.89 5.11 -14.18
C GLY A 34 -9.96 4.21 -14.80
N ASP A 35 -10.25 3.07 -14.19
CA ASP A 35 -11.38 2.20 -14.50
C ASP A 35 -12.59 2.61 -13.63
N ASP A 36 -13.78 2.17 -14.02
CA ASP A 36 -15.03 2.43 -13.27
C ASP A 36 -15.08 1.67 -11.92
N SER A 37 -13.96 1.19 -11.44
CA SER A 37 -13.85 0.46 -10.17
C SER A 37 -14.03 1.42 -8.98
N SER A 38 -14.92 1.07 -8.08
CA SER A 38 -15.06 1.74 -6.78
C SER A 38 -14.06 1.23 -5.73
N GLN A 39 -13.18 0.28 -6.07
CA GLN A 39 -12.22 -0.31 -5.17
C GLN A 39 -11.00 0.58 -4.94
N SER A 40 -10.54 0.65 -3.70
CA SER A 40 -9.26 1.27 -3.37
C SER A 40 -8.08 0.47 -3.95
N LEU A 41 -6.90 1.08 -4.01
CA LEU A 41 -5.67 0.39 -4.43
C LEU A 41 -5.38 -0.84 -3.56
N PHE A 42 -5.64 -0.74 -2.25
CA PHE A 42 -5.51 -1.84 -1.30
C PHE A 42 -6.46 -3.00 -1.63
N GLN A 43 -7.74 -2.72 -1.90
CA GLN A 43 -8.70 -3.75 -2.29
C GLN A 43 -8.33 -4.40 -3.62
N GLN A 44 -7.90 -3.61 -4.60
CA GLN A 44 -7.42 -4.10 -5.89
C GLN A 44 -6.18 -5.00 -5.74
N ALA A 45 -5.21 -4.62 -4.88
CA ALA A 45 -4.03 -5.43 -4.63
C ALA A 45 -4.39 -6.81 -4.06
N ILE A 46 -5.33 -6.88 -3.12
CA ILE A 46 -5.83 -8.14 -2.55
C ILE A 46 -6.52 -8.97 -3.63
N THR A 47 -7.46 -8.37 -4.37
CA THR A 47 -8.22 -9.07 -5.41
C THR A 47 -7.28 -9.67 -6.47
N ARG A 48 -6.28 -8.90 -6.91
CA ARG A 48 -5.29 -9.35 -7.89
C ARG A 48 -4.44 -10.51 -7.38
N ILE A 49 -3.95 -10.45 -6.14
CA ILE A 49 -3.06 -11.50 -5.63
C ILE A 49 -3.82 -12.79 -5.33
N VAL A 50 -5.07 -12.70 -4.89
CA VAL A 50 -5.92 -13.88 -4.64
C VAL A 50 -6.32 -14.57 -5.95
N SER A 51 -6.41 -13.82 -7.06
CA SER A 51 -6.77 -14.36 -8.38
C SER A 51 -5.73 -15.29 -9.01
N ILE A 52 -4.53 -15.43 -8.41
CA ILE A 52 -3.52 -16.41 -8.87
C ILE A 52 -3.92 -17.87 -8.59
N ALA A 53 -4.95 -18.10 -7.78
CA ALA A 53 -5.49 -19.43 -7.50
C ALA A 53 -5.83 -20.18 -8.80
N GLY A 54 -5.52 -21.46 -8.83
CA GLY A 54 -5.74 -22.29 -10.01
C GLY A 54 -5.51 -23.78 -9.74
N PRO A 55 -5.53 -24.61 -10.78
CA PRO A 55 -5.40 -26.06 -10.62
C PRO A 55 -4.11 -26.51 -9.94
N GLN A 56 -3.06 -25.72 -10.01
CA GLN A 56 -1.73 -26.03 -9.45
C GLN A 56 -1.40 -25.21 -8.22
N ILE A 57 -2.10 -24.09 -7.98
CA ILE A 57 -1.82 -23.12 -6.90
C ILE A 57 -3.02 -23.01 -5.97
N GLN A 58 -2.81 -23.28 -4.70
CA GLN A 58 -3.76 -23.04 -3.62
C GLN A 58 -3.33 -21.79 -2.86
N VAL A 59 -4.22 -20.79 -2.80
CA VAL A 59 -4.00 -19.53 -2.08
C VAL A 59 -4.51 -19.69 -0.65
N GLY A 60 -3.64 -19.43 0.31
CA GLY A 60 -3.95 -19.42 1.74
C GLY A 60 -4.50 -18.08 2.24
N SER A 61 -4.62 -17.95 3.56
CA SER A 61 -5.03 -16.69 4.22
C SER A 61 -4.05 -15.56 3.87
N THR A 62 -4.59 -14.37 3.57
CA THR A 62 -3.80 -13.20 3.21
C THR A 62 -3.19 -12.56 4.47
N LEU A 63 -1.89 -12.30 4.44
CA LEU A 63 -1.20 -11.52 5.47
C LEU A 63 -1.12 -10.05 5.04
N ILE A 64 -1.60 -9.15 5.89
CA ILE A 64 -1.59 -7.71 5.62
C ILE A 64 -0.74 -7.04 6.68
N VAL A 65 0.40 -6.46 6.27
CA VAL A 65 1.26 -5.71 7.17
C VAL A 65 0.93 -4.23 7.05
N THR A 66 0.43 -3.64 8.12
CA THR A 66 0.00 -2.24 8.13
C THR A 66 0.31 -1.56 9.47
N ASN A 67 0.23 -0.24 9.51
CA ASN A 67 0.38 0.49 10.76
C ASN A 67 -0.84 0.30 11.68
N GLU A 68 -0.62 0.23 12.99
CA GLU A 68 -1.67 0.13 14.03
C GLU A 68 -2.74 1.23 13.87
N GLU A 69 -2.36 2.43 13.47
CA GLU A 69 -3.29 3.54 13.28
C GLU A 69 -4.29 3.31 12.14
N HIS A 70 -3.91 2.53 11.14
CA HIS A 70 -4.73 2.24 9.95
C HIS A 70 -5.54 0.95 10.05
N ARG A 71 -5.45 0.20 11.17
CA ARG A 71 -6.10 -1.12 11.34
C ARG A 71 -7.59 -1.15 11.03
N PHE A 72 -8.32 -0.12 11.46
CA PHE A 72 -9.77 -0.06 11.22
C PHE A 72 -10.11 0.32 9.79
N LEU A 73 -9.29 1.17 9.16
CA LEU A 73 -9.46 1.52 7.76
C LEU A 73 -9.22 0.30 6.86
N ALA A 74 -8.14 -0.46 7.13
CA ALA A 74 -7.88 -1.71 6.44
C ALA A 74 -9.00 -2.74 6.68
N LEU A 75 -9.46 -2.90 7.93
CA LEU A 75 -10.53 -3.83 8.28
C LEU A 75 -11.87 -3.47 7.61
N ASP A 76 -12.24 -2.18 7.58
CA ASP A 76 -13.49 -1.75 6.94
C ASP A 76 -13.46 -2.03 5.43
N GLN A 77 -12.34 -1.75 4.75
CA GLN A 77 -12.19 -2.05 3.32
C GLN A 77 -12.10 -3.56 3.03
N LEU A 78 -11.53 -4.35 3.94
CA LEU A 78 -11.55 -5.82 3.82
C LEU A 78 -12.95 -6.39 3.88
N ARG A 79 -13.80 -5.87 4.76
CA ARG A 79 -15.20 -6.32 4.90
C ARG A 79 -16.05 -6.08 3.64
N GLU A 80 -15.63 -5.16 2.79
CA GLU A 80 -16.27 -4.93 1.49
C GLU A 80 -15.88 -6.01 0.45
N LEU A 81 -14.80 -6.76 0.72
CA LEU A 81 -14.35 -7.87 -0.12
C LEU A 81 -14.93 -9.20 0.40
N HIS A 82 -15.80 -9.83 -0.40
CA HIS A 82 -16.40 -11.10 -0.03
C HIS A 82 -15.41 -12.26 -0.14
N GLY A 83 -15.40 -13.12 0.88
CA GLY A 83 -14.63 -14.39 0.86
C GLY A 83 -13.13 -14.25 1.09
N VAL A 84 -12.65 -13.09 1.52
CA VAL A 84 -11.23 -12.89 1.86
C VAL A 84 -11.02 -13.11 3.36
N VAL A 85 -10.20 -14.13 3.69
CA VAL A 85 -9.72 -14.36 5.06
C VAL A 85 -8.35 -13.71 5.20
N ALA A 86 -8.18 -12.86 6.21
CA ALA A 86 -6.95 -12.12 6.39
C ALA A 86 -6.48 -12.07 7.85
N THR A 87 -5.15 -12.04 8.02
CA THR A 87 -4.47 -11.71 9.28
C THR A 87 -3.77 -10.36 9.11
N LEU A 88 -4.09 -9.41 9.99
CA LEU A 88 -3.46 -8.09 10.00
C LEU A 88 -2.31 -8.08 11.00
N LEU A 89 -1.10 -7.85 10.47
CA LEU A 89 0.12 -7.67 11.25
C LEU A 89 0.29 -6.17 11.48
N LEU A 90 0.18 -5.74 12.74
CA LEU A 90 0.03 -4.32 13.08
C LEU A 90 1.35 -3.76 13.61
N GLU A 91 2.06 -3.01 12.77
CA GLU A 91 3.27 -2.31 13.18
C GLU A 91 2.94 -1.09 14.07
N PRO A 92 3.56 -0.97 15.25
CA PRO A 92 3.33 0.19 16.12
C PRO A 92 3.92 1.50 15.56
N LEU A 93 4.84 1.39 14.61
CA LEU A 93 5.41 2.48 13.79
C LEU A 93 6.07 1.87 12.54
N GLY A 94 6.16 2.63 11.45
CA GLY A 94 6.81 2.15 10.23
C GLY A 94 8.32 1.97 10.40
N ARG A 95 8.84 0.80 9.98
CA ARG A 95 10.27 0.46 9.95
C ARG A 95 10.73 0.04 8.56
N ASN A 96 10.05 0.55 7.51
CA ASN A 96 10.30 0.18 6.12
C ASN A 96 9.94 -1.30 5.84
N THR A 97 10.29 -1.82 4.67
CA THR A 97 9.71 -3.06 4.16
C THR A 97 10.41 -4.34 4.66
N ALA A 98 11.69 -4.30 5.05
CA ALA A 98 12.39 -5.51 5.52
C ALA A 98 11.83 -6.04 6.86
N PRO A 99 11.62 -5.23 7.92
CA PRO A 99 10.95 -5.70 9.12
C PRO A 99 9.51 -6.15 8.87
N ALA A 100 8.77 -5.44 7.99
CA ALA A 100 7.41 -5.79 7.63
C ALA A 100 7.30 -7.19 7.00
N LEU A 101 8.15 -7.49 6.01
CA LEU A 101 8.21 -8.82 5.40
C LEU A 101 8.66 -9.89 6.41
N THR A 102 9.55 -9.53 7.35
CA THR A 102 10.01 -10.46 8.38
C THR A 102 8.88 -10.88 9.33
N LEU A 103 8.01 -9.94 9.73
CA LEU A 103 6.80 -10.26 10.49
C LEU A 103 5.89 -11.22 9.71
N ALA A 104 5.69 -10.95 8.41
CA ALA A 104 4.87 -11.82 7.55
C ALA A 104 5.46 -13.22 7.41
N ALA A 105 6.79 -13.33 7.26
CA ALA A 105 7.48 -14.62 7.17
C ALA A 105 7.37 -15.42 8.48
N PHE A 106 7.51 -14.80 9.65
CA PHE A 106 7.28 -15.46 10.93
C PHE A 106 5.83 -15.91 11.07
N GLN A 107 4.85 -15.06 10.76
CA GLN A 107 3.42 -15.43 10.83
C GLN A 107 3.09 -16.59 9.90
N ALA A 108 3.62 -16.58 8.67
CA ALA A 108 3.38 -17.64 7.71
C ALA A 108 3.94 -19.00 8.17
N LYS A 109 5.04 -19.00 8.92
CA LYS A 109 5.61 -20.22 9.52
C LYS A 109 4.87 -20.68 10.78
N ASP A 110 4.39 -19.73 11.60
CA ASP A 110 3.65 -20.05 12.84
C ASP A 110 2.20 -20.49 12.58
N GLY A 111 1.57 -19.99 11.51
CA GLY A 111 0.14 -20.10 11.24
C GLY A 111 -0.30 -21.40 10.56
N GLN A 112 0.59 -22.36 10.32
CA GLN A 112 0.21 -23.61 9.67
C GLN A 112 -0.06 -24.73 10.67
N ASP A 113 -1.09 -25.53 10.35
CA ASP A 113 -1.60 -26.65 11.17
C ASP A 113 -0.46 -27.59 11.61
N THR A 114 -0.25 -27.70 12.91
CA THR A 114 0.74 -28.57 13.56
C THR A 114 0.49 -30.07 13.34
N LYS A 115 -0.45 -30.45 12.46
CA LYS A 115 -0.78 -31.85 12.13
C LYS A 115 0.10 -32.48 11.07
N ALA A 116 0.90 -31.69 10.33
CA ALA A 116 1.89 -32.21 9.40
C ALA A 116 3.22 -32.43 10.13
N ASN A 117 3.82 -33.61 9.99
CA ASN A 117 5.10 -33.98 10.62
C ASN A 117 6.33 -33.21 10.09
N GLU A 118 6.15 -32.25 9.20
CA GLU A 118 7.21 -31.40 8.66
C GLU A 118 6.90 -29.91 8.90
N PRO A 119 7.91 -29.11 9.28
CA PRO A 119 7.73 -27.66 9.42
C PRO A 119 7.40 -27.07 8.06
N SER A 120 6.26 -26.38 8.01
CA SER A 120 5.80 -25.70 6.79
C SER A 120 6.77 -24.59 6.37
N ASP A 121 7.02 -24.53 5.07
CA ASP A 121 7.83 -23.50 4.44
C ASP A 121 7.08 -22.89 3.25
N PRO A 122 6.07 -22.04 3.50
CA PRO A 122 5.20 -21.54 2.47
C PRO A 122 5.93 -20.60 1.50
N ILE A 123 5.48 -20.60 0.25
CA ILE A 123 5.86 -19.59 -0.74
C ILE A 123 5.06 -18.32 -0.45
N LEU A 124 5.76 -17.24 -0.19
CA LEU A 124 5.19 -15.91 -0.02
C LEU A 124 5.11 -15.21 -1.38
N VAL A 125 3.95 -14.63 -1.68
CA VAL A 125 3.76 -13.73 -2.83
C VAL A 125 3.52 -12.34 -2.27
N ILE A 126 4.50 -11.45 -2.43
CA ILE A 126 4.57 -10.16 -1.76
C ILE A 126 4.25 -9.06 -2.76
N THR A 127 3.30 -8.18 -2.43
CA THR A 127 2.96 -7.00 -3.24
C THR A 127 2.73 -5.77 -2.37
N PRO A 128 3.17 -4.58 -2.81
CA PRO A 128 2.71 -3.33 -2.24
C PRO A 128 1.20 -3.13 -2.45
N ALA A 129 0.56 -2.45 -1.51
CA ALA A 129 -0.88 -2.17 -1.54
C ALA A 129 -1.27 -0.97 -2.42
N ASP A 130 -0.30 -0.23 -2.96
CA ASP A 130 -0.49 1.14 -3.47
C ASP A 130 -0.17 1.31 -4.96
N GLN A 131 -0.10 0.20 -5.69
CA GLN A 131 0.20 0.15 -7.12
C GLN A 131 -1.04 -0.26 -7.94
N THR A 132 -1.08 0.17 -9.20
CA THR A 132 -2.12 -0.24 -10.14
C THR A 132 -1.55 -1.13 -11.26
N VAL A 133 -2.41 -1.97 -11.81
CA VAL A 133 -2.13 -2.90 -12.91
C VAL A 133 -3.35 -2.93 -13.82
N LYS A 134 -3.18 -2.65 -15.12
CA LYS A 134 -4.29 -2.61 -16.09
C LYS A 134 -4.67 -4.00 -16.59
N ASN A 135 -3.68 -4.85 -16.88
CA ASN A 135 -3.89 -6.20 -17.41
C ASN A 135 -3.75 -7.26 -16.31
N THR A 136 -4.84 -7.56 -15.63
CA THR A 136 -4.88 -8.55 -14.54
C THR A 136 -4.51 -9.96 -15.02
N ALA A 137 -4.86 -10.34 -16.26
CA ALA A 137 -4.54 -11.69 -16.77
C ALA A 137 -3.02 -11.86 -16.97
N ALA A 138 -2.33 -10.86 -17.54
CA ALA A 138 -0.88 -10.87 -17.68
C ALA A 138 -0.18 -10.86 -16.31
N PHE A 139 -0.71 -10.10 -15.36
CA PHE A 139 -0.22 -10.08 -13.98
C PHE A 139 -0.34 -11.46 -13.30
N THR A 140 -1.52 -12.07 -13.37
CA THR A 140 -1.78 -13.40 -12.82
C THR A 140 -0.80 -14.44 -13.39
N LYS A 141 -0.60 -14.45 -14.73
CA LYS A 141 0.32 -15.35 -15.40
C LYS A 141 1.76 -15.15 -14.92
N ALA A 142 2.25 -13.92 -14.88
CA ALA A 142 3.61 -13.61 -14.42
C ALA A 142 3.85 -14.06 -12.96
N LEU A 143 2.86 -13.87 -12.06
CA LEU A 143 2.97 -14.38 -10.69
C LEU A 143 2.94 -15.91 -10.62
N GLN A 144 2.13 -16.56 -11.44
CA GLN A 144 2.12 -18.04 -11.53
C GLN A 144 3.47 -18.57 -12.00
N ASP A 145 4.12 -17.90 -12.97
CA ASP A 145 5.46 -18.25 -13.43
C ASP A 145 6.50 -18.03 -12.30
N CYS A 146 6.42 -16.94 -11.56
CA CYS A 146 7.28 -16.71 -10.39
C CYS A 146 7.13 -17.83 -9.35
N VAL A 147 5.89 -18.23 -9.04
CA VAL A 147 5.62 -19.34 -8.10
C VAL A 147 6.22 -20.64 -8.61
N ALA A 148 6.10 -20.96 -9.91
CA ALA A 148 6.69 -22.17 -10.51
C ALA A 148 8.22 -22.18 -10.41
N VAL A 149 8.87 -21.01 -10.61
CA VAL A 149 10.33 -20.87 -10.45
C VAL A 149 10.77 -21.14 -9.01
N VAL A 150 10.05 -20.61 -8.01
CA VAL A 150 10.38 -20.83 -6.59
C VAL A 150 10.07 -22.24 -6.15
N ASP A 151 9.00 -22.84 -6.68
CA ASP A 151 8.61 -24.20 -6.32
C ASP A 151 9.57 -25.25 -6.87
N ALA A 152 10.11 -25.02 -8.06
CA ALA A 152 11.13 -25.88 -8.69
C ALA A 152 12.50 -25.79 -7.99
N ASP A 153 12.76 -24.76 -7.17
CA ASP A 153 14.03 -24.63 -6.45
C ASP A 153 14.05 -25.45 -5.17
N HIS A 154 14.67 -26.63 -5.22
CA HIS A 154 14.86 -27.50 -4.07
C HIS A 154 15.94 -27.00 -3.07
N SER A 155 16.82 -26.06 -3.49
CA SER A 155 17.83 -25.46 -2.62
C SER A 155 17.23 -24.45 -1.66
N LYS A 156 16.02 -23.95 -1.96
CA LYS A 156 15.31 -22.92 -1.17
C LYS A 156 16.11 -21.63 -1.02
N GLN A 157 16.79 -21.22 -2.09
CA GLN A 157 17.65 -20.04 -2.11
C GLN A 157 17.22 -18.99 -3.16
N THR A 158 16.14 -19.28 -3.91
CA THR A 158 15.67 -18.42 -4.99
C THR A 158 14.69 -17.35 -4.49
N ILE A 159 14.95 -16.12 -4.89
CA ILE A 159 14.08 -14.94 -4.76
C ILE A 159 13.71 -14.52 -6.18
N VAL A 160 12.42 -14.41 -6.50
CA VAL A 160 11.95 -13.94 -7.81
C VAL A 160 11.36 -12.55 -7.68
N ILE A 161 11.73 -11.64 -8.59
CA ILE A 161 11.26 -10.26 -8.67
C ILE A 161 10.49 -10.08 -9.97
N LEU A 162 9.44 -9.26 -9.98
CA LEU A 162 8.78 -8.83 -11.21
C LEU A 162 9.47 -7.57 -11.75
N GLY A 163 9.97 -7.66 -12.99
CA GLY A 163 10.64 -6.58 -13.70
C GLY A 163 9.73 -5.89 -14.71
N ILE A 164 9.72 -4.57 -14.71
CA ILE A 164 8.90 -3.72 -15.60
C ILE A 164 9.80 -3.10 -16.66
N THR A 165 9.39 -3.15 -17.94
CA THR A 165 10.11 -2.48 -19.02
C THR A 165 10.12 -0.96 -18.82
N PRO A 166 11.31 -0.33 -18.73
CA PRO A 166 11.40 1.10 -18.52
C PRO A 166 10.90 1.90 -19.73
N THR A 167 10.11 2.93 -19.46
CA THR A 167 9.63 3.89 -20.47
C THR A 167 10.26 5.27 -20.31
N ALA A 168 10.94 5.54 -19.19
CA ALA A 168 11.60 6.80 -18.86
C ALA A 168 12.80 6.54 -17.92
N PRO A 169 13.75 7.49 -17.79
CA PRO A 169 14.89 7.37 -16.89
C PRO A 169 14.51 7.76 -15.45
N GLU A 170 13.62 6.97 -14.82
CA GLU A 170 13.11 7.23 -13.47
C GLU A 170 14.20 7.03 -12.41
N THR A 171 14.37 8.01 -11.54
CA THR A 171 15.33 7.96 -10.43
C THR A 171 14.70 7.49 -9.12
N GLY A 172 13.38 7.31 -9.10
CA GLY A 172 12.62 6.84 -7.95
C GLY A 172 12.53 5.32 -7.82
N TYR A 173 12.97 4.57 -8.84
CA TYR A 173 12.87 3.12 -8.92
C TYR A 173 14.22 2.42 -8.81
N GLY A 174 14.18 1.15 -8.38
CA GLY A 174 15.29 0.23 -8.56
C GLY A 174 15.39 -0.28 -10.00
N TYR A 175 16.60 -0.58 -10.46
CA TYR A 175 16.89 -1.14 -11.77
C TYR A 175 17.51 -2.51 -11.64
N ILE A 176 17.01 -3.45 -12.44
CA ILE A 176 17.42 -4.85 -12.48
C ILE A 176 18.08 -5.11 -13.82
N LYS A 177 19.38 -5.48 -13.84
CA LYS A 177 20.03 -5.95 -15.05
C LYS A 177 19.84 -7.46 -15.19
N ARG A 178 19.24 -7.88 -16.29
CA ARG A 178 19.05 -9.31 -16.61
C ARG A 178 20.25 -9.88 -17.35
N THR A 179 20.47 -11.18 -17.19
CA THR A 179 21.40 -11.94 -18.04
C THR A 179 20.73 -12.33 -19.36
N ALA A 180 21.52 -12.72 -20.36
CA ALA A 180 20.99 -13.26 -21.60
C ALA A 180 20.41 -14.67 -21.39
N GLY A 181 19.30 -14.96 -22.05
CA GLY A 181 18.65 -16.28 -22.07
C GLY A 181 17.65 -16.49 -20.92
N ALA A 182 16.42 -16.79 -21.29
CA ALA A 182 15.35 -17.09 -20.34
C ALA A 182 15.41 -18.55 -19.89
N GLY A 183 15.03 -18.79 -18.63
CA GLY A 183 14.81 -20.13 -18.08
C GLY A 183 13.49 -20.77 -18.53
N ALA A 184 13.15 -21.92 -17.94
CA ALA A 184 12.01 -22.76 -18.35
C ALA A 184 10.64 -22.10 -18.14
N HIS A 185 10.52 -21.12 -17.22
CA HIS A 185 9.30 -20.38 -16.92
C HIS A 185 9.39 -18.91 -17.37
N GLY A 186 10.33 -18.58 -18.28
CA GLY A 186 10.52 -17.21 -18.75
C GLY A 186 11.30 -16.32 -17.79
N GLU A 187 11.89 -16.89 -16.76
CA GLU A 187 12.72 -16.16 -15.79
C GLU A 187 14.13 -15.90 -16.33
N TYR A 188 14.73 -14.79 -15.91
CA TYR A 188 16.12 -14.43 -16.17
C TYR A 188 16.90 -14.39 -14.85
N ALA A 189 18.17 -14.74 -14.87
CA ALA A 189 19.04 -14.46 -13.73
C ALA A 189 19.33 -12.96 -13.66
N VAL A 190 19.48 -12.44 -12.45
CA VAL A 190 19.82 -11.04 -12.19
C VAL A 190 21.32 -10.90 -12.05
N GLU A 191 21.93 -10.12 -12.97
CA GLU A 191 23.35 -9.82 -12.93
C GLU A 191 23.65 -8.71 -11.91
N LYS A 192 22.79 -7.69 -11.88
CA LYS A 192 22.95 -6.50 -11.03
C LYS A 192 21.61 -5.93 -10.62
N PHE A 193 21.56 -5.44 -9.38
CA PHE A 193 20.46 -4.63 -8.86
C PHE A 193 20.99 -3.29 -8.36
N VAL A 194 20.32 -2.18 -8.68
CA VAL A 194 20.71 -0.83 -8.25
C VAL A 194 19.47 -0.06 -7.84
N GLU A 195 19.35 0.27 -6.57
CA GLU A 195 18.21 1.03 -6.03
C GLU A 195 18.42 2.53 -6.23
N LYS A 196 17.46 3.20 -6.84
CA LYS A 196 17.39 4.66 -7.01
C LYS A 196 18.67 5.31 -7.54
N PRO A 197 19.10 5.00 -8.78
CA PRO A 197 20.27 5.58 -9.39
C PRO A 197 20.13 7.09 -9.60
N ASP A 198 21.24 7.78 -9.81
CA ASP A 198 21.21 9.15 -10.28
C ASP A 198 20.66 9.28 -11.73
N ALA A 199 20.30 10.50 -12.14
CA ALA A 199 19.68 10.76 -13.44
C ALA A 199 20.53 10.35 -14.64
N ASN A 200 21.87 10.47 -14.56
CA ASN A 200 22.77 10.08 -15.66
C ASN A 200 22.84 8.56 -15.77
N THR A 201 22.94 7.88 -14.64
CA THR A 201 22.91 6.41 -14.55
C THR A 201 21.58 5.85 -15.04
N ALA A 202 20.46 6.44 -14.65
CA ALA A 202 19.13 6.02 -15.13
C ALA A 202 18.99 6.15 -16.66
N LYS A 203 19.49 7.26 -17.25
CA LYS A 203 19.55 7.44 -18.72
C LYS A 203 20.40 6.39 -19.41
N ALA A 204 21.57 6.05 -18.83
CA ALA A 204 22.43 5.01 -19.38
C ALA A 204 21.75 3.64 -19.33
N TYR A 205 21.03 3.30 -18.26
CA TYR A 205 20.30 2.03 -18.14
C TYR A 205 19.15 1.93 -19.13
N LEU A 206 18.42 3.03 -19.37
CA LEU A 206 17.38 3.06 -20.39
C LEU A 206 17.95 2.85 -21.81
N ALA A 207 19.12 3.40 -22.09
CA ALA A 207 19.79 3.25 -23.39
C ALA A 207 20.43 1.86 -23.61
N ASP A 208 20.83 1.17 -22.54
CA ASP A 208 21.39 -0.18 -22.57
C ASP A 208 20.34 -1.22 -23.04
N GLY A 209 19.09 -1.09 -22.58
CA GLY A 209 17.95 -1.93 -22.97
C GLY A 209 17.83 -3.25 -22.20
N ASP A 210 18.83 -3.66 -21.41
CA ASP A 210 18.81 -4.88 -20.60
C ASP A 210 18.42 -4.63 -19.13
N TYR A 211 18.09 -3.38 -18.79
CA TYR A 211 17.64 -3.01 -17.47
C TYR A 211 16.12 -2.90 -17.42
N LEU A 212 15.52 -3.46 -16.37
CA LEU A 212 14.11 -3.34 -16.05
C LEU A 212 13.94 -2.62 -14.70
N TRP A 213 12.79 -1.96 -14.50
CA TRP A 213 12.45 -1.41 -13.18
C TRP A 213 12.04 -2.52 -12.21
N ASN A 214 12.43 -2.38 -10.97
CA ASN A 214 11.93 -3.19 -9.87
C ASN A 214 10.50 -2.77 -9.52
N SER A 215 9.55 -3.66 -9.64
CA SER A 215 8.15 -3.42 -9.25
C SER A 215 7.93 -3.38 -7.73
N GLY A 216 8.90 -3.84 -6.94
CA GLY A 216 8.72 -4.07 -5.50
C GLY A 216 7.85 -5.27 -5.16
N MET A 217 7.58 -6.14 -6.13
CA MET A 217 6.85 -7.40 -5.93
C MET A 217 7.83 -8.57 -5.94
N PHE A 218 7.68 -9.47 -4.95
CA PHE A 218 8.60 -10.58 -4.74
C PHE A 218 7.86 -11.89 -4.55
N VAL A 219 8.46 -13.00 -5.01
CA VAL A 219 8.00 -14.35 -4.72
C VAL A 219 9.21 -15.15 -4.19
N LEU A 220 9.05 -15.72 -2.99
CA LEU A 220 10.13 -16.43 -2.31
C LEU A 220 9.58 -17.34 -1.20
N ARG A 221 10.34 -18.29 -0.71
CA ARG A 221 9.96 -19.06 0.48
C ARG A 221 10.20 -18.25 1.76
N ALA A 222 9.37 -18.45 2.77
CA ALA A 222 9.54 -17.78 4.08
C ALA A 222 10.94 -18.08 4.68
N SER A 223 11.44 -19.32 4.54
CA SER A 223 12.79 -19.69 4.99
C SER A 223 13.89 -18.96 4.24
N THR A 224 13.74 -18.77 2.91
CA THR A 224 14.71 -18.04 2.07
C THR A 224 14.85 -16.60 2.56
N TRP A 225 13.72 -15.92 2.81
CA TRP A 225 13.74 -14.55 3.36
C TRP A 225 14.47 -14.48 4.71
N LEU A 226 14.05 -15.34 5.65
CA LEU A 226 14.61 -15.33 7.00
C LEU A 226 16.11 -15.64 7.01
N ALA A 227 16.54 -16.59 6.15
CA ALA A 227 17.96 -16.97 6.04
C ALA A 227 18.79 -15.82 5.43
N SER A 228 18.33 -15.21 4.34
CA SER A 228 19.05 -14.12 3.67
C SER A 228 19.12 -12.87 4.56
N LEU A 229 18.01 -12.50 5.23
CA LEU A 229 18.04 -11.38 6.17
C LEU A 229 18.97 -11.63 7.35
N LYS A 230 18.98 -12.86 7.90
CA LYS A 230 19.87 -13.24 9.01
C LYS A 230 21.35 -13.15 8.59
N GLU A 231 21.67 -13.48 7.34
CA GLU A 231 23.04 -13.39 6.80
C GLU A 231 23.47 -11.93 6.57
N PHE A 232 22.62 -11.14 5.89
CA PHE A 232 23.02 -9.79 5.46
C PHE A 232 22.72 -8.70 6.49
N ARG A 233 21.69 -8.88 7.33
CA ARG A 233 21.25 -7.92 8.35
C ARG A 233 20.81 -8.66 9.64
N PRO A 234 21.78 -9.31 10.33
CA PRO A 234 21.49 -10.03 11.58
C PRO A 234 20.91 -9.12 12.67
N ASP A 235 21.20 -7.83 12.63
CA ASP A 235 20.66 -6.80 13.53
C ASP A 235 19.14 -6.64 13.35
N ILE A 236 18.66 -6.52 12.10
CA ILE A 236 17.21 -6.43 11.79
C ILE A 236 16.54 -7.75 12.13
N PHE A 237 17.13 -8.89 11.71
CA PHE A 237 16.57 -10.20 11.97
C PHE A 237 16.36 -10.42 13.47
N GLY A 238 17.40 -10.28 14.28
CA GLY A 238 17.34 -10.56 15.72
C GLY A 238 16.40 -9.62 16.48
N ALA A 239 16.41 -8.33 16.15
CA ALA A 239 15.50 -7.38 16.79
C ALA A 239 14.04 -7.65 16.42
N THR A 240 13.75 -8.03 15.15
CA THR A 240 12.39 -8.37 14.73
C THR A 240 11.92 -9.70 15.35
N GLU A 241 12.78 -10.71 15.41
CA GLU A 241 12.50 -11.98 16.08
C GLU A 241 12.15 -11.78 17.55
N THR A 242 12.93 -10.97 18.26
CA THR A 242 12.68 -10.66 19.68
C THR A 242 11.33 -9.96 19.86
N ALA A 243 11.00 -8.99 19.02
CA ALA A 243 9.70 -8.31 19.06
C ALA A 243 8.53 -9.27 18.70
N TRP A 244 8.77 -10.21 17.79
CA TRP A 244 7.79 -11.23 17.40
C TRP A 244 7.47 -12.22 18.50
N LEU A 245 8.47 -12.67 19.26
CA LEU A 245 8.28 -13.61 20.37
C LEU A 245 7.38 -13.02 21.48
N GLY A 246 7.36 -11.71 21.65
CA GLY A 246 6.47 -10.97 22.56
C GLY A 246 5.13 -10.56 21.98
N LYS A 247 4.72 -11.11 20.82
CA LYS A 247 3.49 -10.72 20.14
C LYS A 247 2.22 -10.98 20.94
N ALA A 248 1.24 -10.10 20.78
CA ALA A 248 -0.14 -10.28 21.22
C ALA A 248 -1.05 -10.58 20.02
N VAL A 249 -2.01 -11.47 20.23
CA VAL A 249 -2.98 -11.86 19.19
C VAL A 249 -4.39 -11.64 19.72
N ASP A 250 -5.23 -10.94 18.96
CA ASP A 250 -6.65 -10.78 19.23
C ASP A 250 -7.48 -10.93 17.96
N ALA A 251 -8.73 -11.34 18.11
CA ALA A 251 -9.66 -11.52 17.01
C ALA A 251 -10.66 -10.34 16.93
N SER A 252 -11.04 -9.96 15.71
CA SER A 252 -12.09 -8.97 15.46
C SER A 252 -12.98 -9.44 14.31
N GLY A 253 -14.07 -10.11 14.66
CA GLY A 253 -14.93 -10.79 13.68
C GLY A 253 -14.15 -11.90 12.96
N ASP A 254 -14.16 -11.85 11.62
CA ASP A 254 -13.47 -12.84 10.76
C ASP A 254 -11.98 -12.54 10.54
N SER A 255 -11.43 -11.51 11.17
CA SER A 255 -10.03 -11.11 11.04
C SER A 255 -9.26 -11.27 12.34
N THR A 256 -7.99 -11.63 12.22
CA THR A 256 -7.05 -11.74 13.33
C THR A 256 -6.09 -10.56 13.32
N PHE A 257 -5.87 -9.93 14.46
CA PHE A 257 -4.85 -8.92 14.67
C PHE A 257 -3.66 -9.51 15.41
N VAL A 258 -2.47 -9.31 14.86
CA VAL A 258 -1.20 -9.71 15.49
C VAL A 258 -0.35 -8.47 15.68
N ARG A 259 0.07 -8.22 16.92
CA ARG A 259 0.90 -7.09 17.29
C ARG A 259 2.23 -7.56 17.86
N PRO A 260 3.36 -7.24 17.22
CA PRO A 260 4.67 -7.45 17.87
C PRO A 260 4.77 -6.60 19.12
N ASP A 261 5.67 -6.96 20.05
CA ASP A 261 5.91 -6.13 21.23
C ASP A 261 6.30 -4.71 20.83
N LYS A 262 5.54 -3.73 21.32
CA LYS A 262 5.67 -2.31 20.93
C LYS A 262 7.01 -1.69 21.31
N ALA A 263 7.55 -2.06 22.48
CA ALA A 263 8.80 -1.47 22.98
C ALA A 263 9.99 -2.03 22.21
N LEU A 264 10.00 -3.35 22.00
CA LEU A 264 11.05 -4.04 21.26
C LEU A 264 11.01 -3.67 19.77
N PHE A 265 9.82 -3.52 19.17
CA PHE A 265 9.70 -3.13 17.77
C PHE A 265 10.32 -1.75 17.46
N LYS A 266 10.28 -0.83 18.41
CA LYS A 266 10.91 0.50 18.28
C LYS A 266 12.42 0.45 18.11
N THR A 267 13.07 -0.62 18.53
CA THR A 267 14.53 -0.80 18.43
C THR A 267 14.98 -1.34 17.08
N ILE A 268 14.06 -1.85 16.25
CA ILE A 268 14.38 -2.44 14.96
C ILE A 268 14.91 -1.35 14.01
N PRO A 269 16.09 -1.54 13.37
CA PRO A 269 16.58 -0.64 12.35
C PRO A 269 15.62 -0.58 11.15
N SER A 270 15.45 0.62 10.57
CA SER A 270 14.55 0.84 9.44
C SER A 270 15.29 0.69 8.12
N GLU A 271 14.94 -0.33 7.33
CA GLU A 271 15.52 -0.54 6.00
C GLU A 271 14.53 -1.24 5.04
N SER A 272 14.69 -1.02 3.73
CA SER A 272 13.89 -1.69 2.72
C SER A 272 14.39 -3.12 2.45
N ILE A 273 13.52 -3.95 1.87
CA ILE A 273 13.84 -5.28 1.33
C ILE A 273 15.02 -5.17 0.36
N ASP A 274 15.00 -4.16 -0.50
CA ASP A 274 15.97 -3.94 -1.57
C ASP A 274 17.38 -3.74 -1.01
N TYR A 275 17.58 -2.77 -0.11
CA TYR A 275 18.89 -2.51 0.51
C TYR A 275 19.29 -3.58 1.53
N ALA A 276 18.34 -4.13 2.27
CA ALA A 276 18.65 -5.11 3.30
C ALA A 276 19.16 -6.44 2.72
N VAL A 277 18.58 -6.88 1.59
CA VAL A 277 18.80 -8.22 1.03
C VAL A 277 19.07 -8.20 -0.46
N ILE A 278 18.16 -7.66 -1.29
CA ILE A 278 18.17 -7.91 -2.75
C ILE A 278 19.45 -7.41 -3.41
N GLU A 279 19.90 -6.22 -3.08
CA GLU A 279 21.12 -5.61 -3.63
C GLU A 279 22.39 -6.38 -3.24
N LYS A 280 22.34 -7.17 -2.16
CA LYS A 280 23.47 -7.96 -1.64
C LYS A 280 23.49 -9.41 -2.14
N CYS A 281 22.42 -9.92 -2.72
CA CYS A 281 22.34 -11.29 -3.21
C CYS A 281 23.26 -11.64 -4.39
N PRO A 282 23.49 -10.76 -5.41
CA PRO A 282 24.32 -11.11 -6.55
C PRO A 282 25.71 -11.60 -6.13
N GLY A 283 26.12 -12.77 -6.64
CA GLY A 283 27.41 -13.40 -6.31
C GLY A 283 27.43 -14.19 -4.99
N THR A 284 26.30 -14.34 -4.31
CA THR A 284 26.18 -15.16 -3.10
C THR A 284 25.41 -16.47 -3.38
N GLN A 285 25.12 -17.24 -2.32
CA GLN A 285 24.27 -18.42 -2.42
C GLN A 285 22.81 -18.13 -2.77
N PHE A 286 22.30 -16.93 -2.44
CA PHE A 286 20.93 -16.53 -2.74
C PHE A 286 20.81 -16.04 -4.18
N GLN A 287 19.98 -16.74 -4.95
CA GLN A 287 19.79 -16.45 -6.37
C GLN A 287 18.62 -15.49 -6.56
N VAL A 288 18.90 -14.33 -7.13
CA VAL A 288 17.83 -13.44 -7.58
C VAL A 288 17.53 -13.71 -9.04
N LYS A 289 16.27 -14.04 -9.31
CA LYS A 289 15.74 -14.22 -10.66
C LYS A 289 14.66 -13.14 -10.92
N MET A 290 14.41 -12.84 -12.19
CA MET A 290 13.44 -11.86 -12.61
C MET A 290 12.50 -12.45 -13.66
N VAL A 291 11.20 -12.20 -13.52
CA VAL A 291 10.17 -12.46 -14.55
C VAL A 291 9.67 -11.10 -15.04
N GLU A 292 9.59 -10.94 -16.37
CA GLU A 292 9.07 -9.71 -16.97
C GLU A 292 7.56 -9.58 -16.72
N LEU A 293 7.11 -8.35 -16.41
CA LEU A 293 5.71 -8.03 -16.24
C LEU A 293 5.31 -6.91 -17.21
N ASP A 294 4.60 -7.29 -18.27
CA ASP A 294 3.92 -6.35 -19.19
C ASP A 294 2.42 -6.36 -18.91
N ALA A 295 2.01 -5.60 -17.92
CA ALA A 295 0.63 -5.57 -17.45
C ALA A 295 0.09 -4.15 -17.23
N GLY A 296 0.75 -3.13 -17.80
CA GLY A 296 0.36 -1.74 -17.57
C GLY A 296 0.50 -1.35 -16.09
N TRP A 297 1.60 -1.77 -15.47
CA TRP A 297 1.93 -1.45 -14.08
C TRP A 297 2.28 0.03 -13.91
N ASN A 298 1.85 0.61 -12.80
CA ASN A 298 2.24 1.94 -12.38
C ASN A 298 2.23 2.05 -10.85
N ASP A 299 3.24 2.71 -10.28
CA ASP A 299 3.34 2.92 -8.83
C ASP A 299 2.50 4.08 -8.31
N LEU A 300 1.85 4.86 -9.19
CA LEU A 300 1.09 6.07 -8.85
C LEU A 300 1.85 7.01 -7.89
N GLY A 301 3.14 7.21 -8.16
CA GLY A 301 4.05 7.92 -7.26
C GLY A 301 3.75 9.42 -7.11
N ALA A 302 3.08 10.04 -8.08
CA ALA A 302 2.66 11.44 -8.10
C ALA A 302 1.42 11.63 -8.98
N TRP A 303 0.84 12.82 -8.97
CA TRP A 303 -0.39 13.14 -9.72
C TRP A 303 -0.26 12.98 -11.24
N ASP A 304 0.93 13.21 -11.82
CA ASP A 304 1.13 12.97 -13.25
C ASP A 304 0.97 11.48 -13.60
N ALA A 305 1.43 10.58 -12.73
CA ALA A 305 1.21 9.14 -12.90
C ALA A 305 -0.28 8.76 -12.83
N VAL A 306 -1.07 9.43 -11.99
CA VAL A 306 -2.53 9.25 -11.94
C VAL A 306 -3.17 9.71 -13.25
N TRP A 307 -2.74 10.83 -13.83
CA TRP A 307 -3.19 11.29 -15.15
C TRP A 307 -2.84 10.29 -16.26
N GLN A 308 -1.60 9.73 -16.25
CA GLN A 308 -1.14 8.76 -17.26
C GLN A 308 -1.98 7.47 -17.28
N VAL A 309 -2.45 7.01 -16.13
CA VAL A 309 -3.25 5.77 -16.04
C VAL A 309 -4.75 6.03 -16.21
N GLY A 310 -5.20 7.27 -16.03
CA GLY A 310 -6.60 7.66 -16.10
C GLY A 310 -7.18 7.57 -17.51
N ASN A 311 -8.51 7.48 -17.60
CA ASN A 311 -9.24 7.52 -18.87
C ASN A 311 -9.25 8.96 -19.38
N GLN A 312 -8.47 9.22 -20.43
CA GLN A 312 -8.35 10.54 -21.05
C GLN A 312 -9.47 10.77 -22.09
N ASP A 313 -10.06 11.96 -22.08
CA ASP A 313 -10.94 12.42 -23.12
C ASP A 313 -10.19 12.75 -24.44
N GLU A 314 -10.90 13.17 -25.50
CA GLU A 314 -10.30 13.54 -26.78
C GLU A 314 -9.29 14.69 -26.70
N GLN A 315 -9.31 15.47 -25.62
CA GLN A 315 -8.40 16.58 -25.37
C GLN A 315 -7.29 16.23 -24.36
N GLY A 316 -7.20 14.95 -23.96
CA GLY A 316 -6.20 14.46 -23.00
C GLY A 316 -6.52 14.81 -21.56
N ASN A 317 -7.76 15.18 -21.21
CA ASN A 317 -8.11 15.45 -19.82
C ASN A 317 -8.59 14.17 -19.11
N VAL A 318 -8.28 14.07 -17.84
CA VAL A 318 -8.82 13.08 -16.91
C VAL A 318 -9.67 13.80 -15.88
N THR A 319 -10.94 13.42 -15.76
CA THR A 319 -11.87 14.06 -14.82
C THR A 319 -12.50 13.08 -13.87
N SER A 320 -12.77 13.53 -12.65
CA SER A 320 -13.49 12.78 -11.63
C SER A 320 -14.35 13.71 -10.79
N GLY A 321 -15.60 13.30 -10.51
CA GLY A 321 -16.58 14.10 -9.77
C GLY A 321 -17.31 15.12 -10.63
N ASP A 322 -17.83 16.19 -9.99
CA ASP A 322 -18.60 17.24 -10.67
C ASP A 322 -17.67 18.28 -11.33
N THR A 323 -17.46 18.15 -12.65
CA THR A 323 -16.49 18.96 -13.39
C THR A 323 -17.10 19.57 -14.66
N LEU A 324 -16.74 20.82 -14.99
CA LEU A 324 -17.07 21.48 -16.24
C LEU A 324 -15.80 22.06 -16.89
N LEU A 325 -15.52 21.65 -18.13
CA LEU A 325 -14.33 22.05 -18.86
C LEU A 325 -14.68 22.83 -20.14
N ALA A 326 -13.95 23.91 -20.39
CA ALA A 326 -14.02 24.67 -21.63
C ALA A 326 -12.60 25.04 -22.10
N ASN A 327 -12.22 24.63 -23.32
CA ASN A 327 -10.89 24.89 -23.87
C ASN A 327 -9.75 24.44 -22.92
N THR A 328 -9.94 23.28 -22.24
CA THR A 328 -8.98 22.70 -21.28
C THR A 328 -8.36 21.46 -21.91
N LYS A 329 -7.03 21.29 -21.78
CA LYS A 329 -6.27 20.19 -22.38
C LYS A 329 -5.29 19.58 -21.42
N ASN A 330 -4.99 18.27 -21.63
CA ASN A 330 -3.92 17.53 -20.96
C ASN A 330 -3.89 17.69 -19.44
N SER A 331 -5.05 17.84 -18.80
CA SER A 331 -5.17 18.19 -17.39
C SER A 331 -5.88 17.10 -16.59
N LEU A 332 -5.55 17.01 -15.31
CA LEU A 332 -6.22 16.15 -14.33
C LEU A 332 -7.07 17.01 -13.41
N ILE A 333 -8.39 16.80 -13.42
CA ILE A 333 -9.32 17.54 -12.55
C ILE A 333 -10.10 16.54 -11.69
N HIS A 334 -9.94 16.65 -10.38
CA HIS A 334 -10.66 15.81 -9.42
C HIS A 334 -11.46 16.71 -8.45
N ALA A 335 -12.76 16.52 -8.45
CA ALA A 335 -13.73 17.22 -7.61
C ALA A 335 -14.36 16.26 -6.62
N SER A 336 -13.94 16.29 -5.35
CA SER A 336 -14.49 15.38 -4.33
C SER A 336 -15.84 15.85 -3.80
N THR A 337 -16.07 17.16 -3.70
CA THR A 337 -17.24 17.71 -2.98
C THR A 337 -17.95 18.87 -3.69
N ARG A 338 -17.24 19.68 -4.45
CA ARG A 338 -17.77 20.88 -5.12
C ARG A 338 -17.60 20.80 -6.62
N LEU A 339 -18.45 21.50 -7.35
CA LEU A 339 -18.22 21.73 -8.77
C LEU A 339 -16.86 22.42 -8.99
N VAL A 340 -16.02 21.81 -9.84
CA VAL A 340 -14.78 22.40 -10.34
C VAL A 340 -14.91 22.73 -11.81
N SER A 341 -14.73 23.98 -12.17
CA SER A 341 -14.77 24.45 -13.57
C SER A 341 -13.39 24.93 -13.98
N ALA A 342 -12.91 24.50 -15.15
CA ALA A 342 -11.64 24.92 -15.73
C ALA A 342 -11.85 25.46 -17.14
N VAL A 343 -11.29 26.63 -17.42
CA VAL A 343 -11.47 27.35 -18.70
C VAL A 343 -10.13 27.84 -19.22
N GLY A 344 -9.79 27.43 -20.45
CA GLY A 344 -8.62 27.95 -21.17
C GLY A 344 -7.27 27.59 -20.55
N VAL A 345 -7.18 26.42 -19.88
CA VAL A 345 -5.98 25.95 -19.19
C VAL A 345 -5.45 24.66 -19.82
N GLU A 346 -4.15 24.40 -19.62
CA GLU A 346 -3.48 23.24 -20.17
C GLU A 346 -2.42 22.73 -19.19
N ASN A 347 -2.19 21.40 -19.19
CA ASN A 347 -1.17 20.72 -18.41
C ASN A 347 -1.28 20.94 -16.88
N LEU A 348 -2.48 21.10 -16.36
CA LEU A 348 -2.72 21.32 -14.94
C LEU A 348 -3.21 20.06 -14.22
N ILE A 349 -2.89 20.03 -12.93
CA ILE A 349 -3.48 19.16 -11.94
C ILE A 349 -4.30 20.02 -10.97
N ILE A 350 -5.60 19.77 -10.89
CA ILE A 350 -6.53 20.47 -10.02
C ILE A 350 -7.24 19.43 -9.16
N ILE A 351 -6.95 19.43 -7.87
CA ILE A 351 -7.52 18.47 -6.91
C ILE A 351 -8.27 19.22 -5.84
N GLU A 352 -9.56 19.01 -5.77
CA GLU A 352 -10.45 19.61 -4.78
C GLU A 352 -10.88 18.56 -3.74
N THR A 353 -10.76 18.93 -2.49
CA THR A 353 -11.33 18.21 -1.33
C THR A 353 -12.14 19.18 -0.48
N ALA A 354 -12.91 18.66 0.49
CA ALA A 354 -13.75 19.51 1.34
C ALA A 354 -13.01 20.61 2.09
N ASP A 355 -11.70 20.46 2.31
CA ASP A 355 -10.85 21.32 3.13
C ASP A 355 -9.61 21.88 2.41
N ALA A 356 -9.37 21.49 1.18
CA ALA A 356 -8.21 21.96 0.42
C ALA A 356 -8.47 21.95 -1.10
N VAL A 357 -7.84 22.90 -1.79
CA VAL A 357 -7.70 22.88 -3.25
C VAL A 357 -6.21 22.95 -3.59
N MET A 358 -5.73 22.03 -4.41
CA MET A 358 -4.37 22.03 -4.91
C MET A 358 -4.40 22.24 -6.42
N VAL A 359 -3.58 23.18 -6.89
CA VAL A 359 -3.34 23.42 -8.32
C VAL A 359 -1.84 23.33 -8.55
N ALA A 360 -1.43 22.53 -9.51
CA ALA A 360 -0.04 22.35 -9.89
C ALA A 360 0.09 22.24 -11.41
N ASP A 361 1.24 22.63 -11.94
CA ASP A 361 1.69 22.21 -13.25
C ASP A 361 2.01 20.71 -13.20
N ARG A 362 1.61 19.97 -14.23
CA ARG A 362 1.77 18.51 -14.28
C ARG A 362 3.24 18.09 -14.21
N ALA A 363 4.15 18.87 -14.84
CA ALA A 363 5.57 18.62 -14.81
C ALA A 363 6.20 18.76 -13.41
N ASN A 364 5.51 19.52 -12.51
CA ASN A 364 5.97 19.79 -11.15
C ASN A 364 5.22 18.94 -10.10
N SER A 365 4.52 17.89 -10.51
CA SER A 365 3.70 17.05 -9.61
C SER A 365 4.49 16.41 -8.46
N GLN A 366 5.79 16.18 -8.63
CA GLN A 366 6.67 15.67 -7.58
C GLN A 366 6.93 16.68 -6.45
N ASP A 367 6.74 17.98 -6.71
CA ASP A 367 7.01 19.06 -5.77
C ASP A 367 5.87 19.28 -4.76
N VAL A 368 4.76 18.59 -4.90
CA VAL A 368 3.66 18.56 -3.89
C VAL A 368 4.19 18.23 -2.50
N LYS A 369 5.27 17.42 -2.38
CA LYS A 369 5.97 17.17 -1.12
C LYS A 369 6.39 18.43 -0.36
N HIS A 370 6.73 19.52 -1.08
CA HIS A 370 7.13 20.79 -0.45
C HIS A 370 5.96 21.47 0.25
N ILE A 371 4.74 21.38 -0.33
CA ILE A 371 3.51 21.86 0.31
C ILE A 371 3.23 21.08 1.58
N VAL A 372 3.35 19.74 1.54
CA VAL A 372 3.16 18.88 2.71
C VAL A 372 4.14 19.22 3.83
N ASN A 373 5.41 19.50 3.49
CA ASN A 373 6.42 19.92 4.46
C ASN A 373 6.10 21.30 5.07
N GLN A 374 5.52 22.23 4.30
CA GLN A 374 5.06 23.53 4.82
C GLN A 374 3.87 23.35 5.78
N LEU A 375 2.91 22.48 5.44
CA LEU A 375 1.80 22.17 6.34
C LEU A 375 2.29 21.57 7.67
N GLU A 376 3.32 20.72 7.61
CA GLU A 376 3.97 20.16 8.80
C GLU A 376 4.63 21.23 9.66
N ALA A 377 5.44 22.07 9.03
CA ALA A 377 6.13 23.18 9.74
C ALA A 377 5.12 24.14 10.40
N GLN A 378 3.97 24.37 9.77
CA GLN A 378 2.88 25.20 10.29
C GLN A 378 1.94 24.44 11.24
N LYS A 379 2.16 23.13 11.48
CA LYS A 379 1.33 22.25 12.30
C LYS A 379 -0.14 22.24 11.87
N ARG A 380 -0.41 22.31 10.58
CA ARG A 380 -1.77 22.31 10.03
C ARG A 380 -2.35 20.89 9.99
N GLU A 381 -3.63 20.77 10.37
CA GLU A 381 -4.32 19.48 10.42
C GLU A 381 -4.52 18.87 9.02
N GLU A 382 -4.58 19.67 7.96
CA GLU A 382 -4.78 19.23 6.58
C GLU A 382 -3.65 18.34 6.03
N LYS A 383 -2.51 18.27 6.73
CA LYS A 383 -1.49 17.24 6.48
C LYS A 383 -1.95 15.86 6.95
N ASN A 384 -2.64 15.80 8.08
CA ASN A 384 -2.88 14.56 8.81
C ASN A 384 -4.26 13.95 8.54
N LEU A 385 -5.30 14.77 8.56
CA LEU A 385 -6.67 14.31 8.51
C LEU A 385 -7.47 15.08 7.45
N HIS A 386 -8.39 14.39 6.81
CA HIS A 386 -9.47 15.02 6.08
C HIS A 386 -10.48 15.63 7.07
N ARG A 387 -11.28 16.59 6.60
CA ARG A 387 -12.41 17.10 7.35
C ARG A 387 -13.36 15.97 7.79
N LYS A 388 -13.57 14.97 6.92
CA LYS A 388 -14.31 13.74 7.23
C LYS A 388 -13.34 12.63 7.65
N VAL A 389 -13.53 12.12 8.86
CA VAL A 389 -12.63 11.13 9.48
C VAL A 389 -13.40 9.86 9.81
N ALA A 390 -12.96 8.72 9.27
CA ALA A 390 -13.48 7.40 9.61
C ALA A 390 -13.05 6.98 11.02
N ARG A 391 -13.94 6.27 11.73
CA ARG A 391 -13.74 5.72 13.08
C ARG A 391 -14.36 4.32 13.16
N PRO A 392 -13.98 3.49 14.13
CA PRO A 392 -14.58 2.16 14.30
C PRO A 392 -16.10 2.17 14.40
N TRP A 393 -16.62 3.20 15.02
CA TRP A 393 -18.05 3.39 15.24
C TRP A 393 -18.80 4.07 14.07
N GLY A 394 -18.10 4.54 13.04
CA GLY A 394 -18.69 5.25 11.90
C GLY A 394 -17.77 6.33 11.37
N TRP A 395 -18.22 7.56 11.27
CA TRP A 395 -17.41 8.71 10.84
C TRP A 395 -17.94 10.02 11.42
N TYR A 396 -17.07 11.02 11.44
CA TYR A 396 -17.47 12.39 11.65
C TYR A 396 -16.93 13.31 10.55
N ASP A 397 -17.66 14.40 10.28
CA ASP A 397 -17.27 15.48 9.37
C ASP A 397 -17.32 16.80 10.13
N SER A 398 -16.18 17.51 10.24
CA SER A 398 -16.10 18.84 10.85
C SER A 398 -16.64 19.86 9.85
N VAL A 399 -17.92 20.20 9.98
CA VAL A 399 -18.66 21.00 8.98
C VAL A 399 -18.32 22.47 9.07
N ASP A 400 -18.15 22.99 10.30
CA ASP A 400 -17.85 24.37 10.58
C ASP A 400 -17.06 24.51 11.87
N GLU A 401 -16.15 25.49 11.94
CA GLU A 401 -15.30 25.74 13.09
C GLU A 401 -14.97 27.22 13.23
N GLY A 402 -15.08 27.76 14.42
CA GLY A 402 -14.69 29.11 14.76
C GLY A 402 -13.98 29.17 16.11
N GLU A 403 -13.62 30.38 16.56
CA GLU A 403 -12.80 30.60 17.76
C GLU A 403 -13.33 29.87 19.01
N ARG A 404 -14.66 29.72 19.13
CA ARG A 404 -15.29 29.12 20.32
C ARG A 404 -16.36 28.08 20.02
N PHE A 405 -16.42 27.60 18.78
CA PHE A 405 -17.37 26.53 18.41
C PHE A 405 -16.79 25.61 17.37
N LYS A 406 -17.31 24.38 17.35
CA LYS A 406 -17.06 23.39 16.30
C LYS A 406 -18.34 22.60 16.03
N VAL A 407 -18.76 22.57 14.77
CA VAL A 407 -19.90 21.81 14.31
C VAL A 407 -19.43 20.54 13.64
N LYS A 408 -19.95 19.40 14.09
CA LYS A 408 -19.64 18.09 13.47
C LYS A 408 -20.92 17.41 13.04
N ARG A 409 -20.90 16.80 11.86
CA ARG A 409 -21.86 15.78 11.48
C ARG A 409 -21.28 14.43 11.84
N ILE A 410 -22.02 13.61 12.54
CA ILE A 410 -21.57 12.30 13.02
C ILE A 410 -22.54 11.24 12.49
N GLN A 411 -22.02 10.15 11.96
CA GLN A 411 -22.80 8.96 11.63
C GLN A 411 -22.24 7.78 12.40
N VAL A 412 -23.11 7.15 13.19
CA VAL A 412 -22.78 5.96 13.99
C VAL A 412 -23.39 4.74 13.31
N LYS A 413 -22.62 3.67 13.17
CA LYS A 413 -23.09 2.38 12.63
C LYS A 413 -24.12 1.77 13.61
N PRO A 414 -25.10 1.02 13.13
CA PRO A 414 -26.05 0.32 14.00
C PRO A 414 -25.32 -0.54 15.05
N GLY A 415 -25.70 -0.41 16.32
CA GLY A 415 -25.09 -1.14 17.43
C GLY A 415 -23.71 -0.69 17.86
N ALA A 416 -23.12 0.33 17.21
CA ALA A 416 -21.86 0.92 17.62
C ALA A 416 -22.05 2.06 18.63
N SER A 417 -21.01 2.33 19.43
CA SER A 417 -21.02 3.38 20.44
C SER A 417 -19.80 4.29 20.34
N LEU A 418 -19.98 5.56 20.69
CA LEU A 418 -18.93 6.52 20.92
C LEU A 418 -18.32 6.32 22.31
N SER A 419 -17.05 6.62 22.44
CA SER A 419 -16.40 6.62 23.76
C SER A 419 -17.05 7.66 24.66
N LEU A 420 -17.33 7.30 25.92
CA LEU A 420 -17.81 8.23 26.93
C LEU A 420 -16.74 9.28 27.18
N GLN A 421 -17.13 10.54 27.07
CA GLN A 421 -16.22 11.70 27.23
C GLN A 421 -16.83 12.70 28.22
N MET A 422 -15.97 13.35 28.99
CA MET A 422 -16.36 14.45 29.87
C MET A 422 -15.54 15.70 29.49
N HIS A 423 -16.23 16.83 29.41
CA HIS A 423 -15.62 18.10 29.03
C HIS A 423 -15.80 19.12 30.14
N HIS A 424 -14.69 19.74 30.60
CA HIS A 424 -14.69 20.73 31.67
C HIS A 424 -14.89 22.18 31.17
N HIS A 425 -14.61 22.45 29.89
CA HIS A 425 -14.53 23.80 29.35
C HIS A 425 -15.38 24.03 28.09
N ARG A 426 -16.23 23.07 27.73
CA ARG A 426 -17.14 23.20 26.58
C ARG A 426 -18.46 22.49 26.87
N ALA A 427 -19.56 23.02 26.32
CA ALA A 427 -20.84 22.38 26.24
C ALA A 427 -21.01 21.70 24.87
N GLU A 428 -21.72 20.59 24.82
CA GLU A 428 -22.10 19.90 23.57
C GLU A 428 -23.62 19.88 23.44
N HIS A 429 -24.10 20.16 22.23
CA HIS A 429 -25.51 20.04 21.85
C HIS A 429 -25.63 18.97 20.77
N TRP A 430 -26.38 17.92 21.04
CA TRP A 430 -26.59 16.81 20.14
C TRP A 430 -27.98 16.86 19.53
N ILE A 431 -28.05 16.79 18.20
CA ILE A 431 -29.29 16.76 17.43
C ILE A 431 -29.31 15.48 16.62
N VAL A 432 -30.23 14.56 16.96
CA VAL A 432 -30.45 13.33 16.18
C VAL A 432 -31.28 13.67 14.95
N VAL A 433 -30.65 13.63 13.77
CA VAL A 433 -31.28 13.98 12.48
C VAL A 433 -31.96 12.77 11.86
N LYS A 434 -31.41 11.57 12.06
CA LYS A 434 -31.92 10.31 11.50
C LYS A 434 -31.60 9.14 12.43
N GLY A 435 -32.56 8.25 12.64
CA GLY A 435 -32.43 7.06 13.48
C GLY A 435 -32.75 7.33 14.95
N VAL A 436 -32.33 6.42 15.81
CA VAL A 436 -32.49 6.49 17.27
C VAL A 436 -31.13 6.35 17.90
N ALA A 437 -30.83 7.17 18.91
CA ALA A 437 -29.60 7.11 19.69
C ALA A 437 -29.97 6.93 21.17
N GLU A 438 -29.24 6.03 21.83
CA GLU A 438 -29.22 5.96 23.29
C GLU A 438 -28.09 6.85 23.79
N ILE A 439 -28.39 7.82 24.65
CA ILE A 439 -27.44 8.83 25.08
C ILE A 439 -27.23 8.72 26.60
N THR A 440 -25.98 8.51 27.00
CA THR A 440 -25.57 8.54 28.41
C THR A 440 -25.13 9.94 28.79
N ASN A 441 -25.82 10.57 29.77
CA ASN A 441 -25.47 11.88 30.32
C ASN A 441 -25.38 11.79 31.84
N GLY A 442 -24.17 11.70 32.37
CA GLY A 442 -23.95 11.38 33.79
C GLY A 442 -24.52 10.02 34.12
N ASP A 443 -25.43 9.98 35.13
CA ASP A 443 -26.11 8.73 35.54
C ASP A 443 -27.43 8.47 34.77
N GLN A 444 -27.78 9.33 33.84
CA GLN A 444 -29.03 9.19 33.05
C GLN A 444 -28.73 8.58 31.68
N VAL A 445 -29.61 7.65 31.28
CA VAL A 445 -29.65 7.12 29.91
C VAL A 445 -30.98 7.59 29.30
N ILE A 446 -30.87 8.24 28.14
CA ILE A 446 -31.98 8.90 27.44
C ILE A 446 -32.13 8.26 26.06
#